data_f92ede44ac191e084b9173df09d9634e
#
_entry.id   f92ede44ac191e084b9173df09d9634e
#
_cell.length_a   1.000
_cell.length_b   1.000
_cell.length_c   1.000
_cell.angle_alpha   90.00
_cell.angle_beta   90.00
_cell.angle_gamma   90.00
#
_symmetry.space_group_name_H-M   'P 1'
#
loop_
_entity.id
_entity.type
_entity.pdbx_description
1 polymer ?
#
loop_
_entity_poly.entity_id
_entity_poly.type
_entity_poly.pdbx_seq_one_letter_code
_entity_poly.pdbx_strand_id
1 'polypeptide(L)'
;KSCLLKARLFKIQNAMKKILFLLLLNGLVSFAQEQKDTLVPKDLKEVIIIGKKAKIHEKQSKSLASIDEFLDKASQVDLIKRGAYAWEPIINNMATERTLITIDGMRIFGACTDKMDPITSYVEVSNLSEATIHSGQQGSCFGSTIGGAIDLKRNQNQFGNQKWDFAVNSGFETNNRQKIIGSSVNYTDSLFYVDTDIMFRDADNYKAGNNKEVLFSQFKKLNFSGTSGFKFSQNKLIEASLIYDKATDVGYPALPMDVSLAEALITSLKYMVIPKSPLLKDWETKVYFNTITHRMDDTKRPSVPIHMDMPGWSETFGMYSKITGNKSNHHFLINLNSFYNKSVAEMTMYPSNPDENSMFMYTWPDVRTFYTGFFAEDNWVFNCHSGLKLSLSLGSHTNDVASDFGLQSLQIFYPEMEAQKTRLLKSIGLNYNYNKNGWEYGFGTGYSERAPSVSEGYGFYLFNSSDRFDYIGNPNLKNEKSIETNVFFGYKKSNYNFKFSSSFFRIADY
;
A
#
# COMPACT_ATOMS: atom_id res chain seq x y z
N LYS A 1 32.06 22.67 5.14
CA LYS A 1 30.98 21.69 4.83
C LYS A 1 29.75 21.82 5.75
N SER A 2 29.94 22.20 7.05
CA SER A 2 28.83 22.36 8.02
C SER A 2 27.89 23.54 7.70
N CYS A 3 28.35 24.58 7.04
CA CYS A 3 27.53 25.78 6.76
C CYS A 3 26.53 25.61 5.60
N LEU A 4 26.88 24.81 4.60
CA LEU A 4 25.99 24.51 3.45
C LEU A 4 24.84 23.60 3.82
N LEU A 5 25.02 22.67 4.76
CA LEU A 5 23.96 21.78 5.25
C LEU A 5 22.93 22.56 6.08
N LYS A 6 23.41 23.49 6.94
CA LYS A 6 22.52 24.39 7.71
C LYS A 6 21.69 25.30 6.80
N ALA A 7 22.27 25.79 5.70
CA ALA A 7 21.60 26.66 4.75
C ALA A 7 20.53 25.90 3.93
N ARG A 8 20.76 24.62 3.60
CA ARG A 8 19.76 23.77 2.92
C ARG A 8 18.60 23.39 3.83
N LEU A 9 18.88 22.98 5.08
CA LEU A 9 17.86 22.71 6.09
C LEU A 9 16.99 23.96 6.39
N PHE A 10 17.61 25.13 6.45
CA PHE A 10 16.90 26.39 6.66
C PHE A 10 16.00 26.77 5.48
N LYS A 11 16.41 26.49 4.23
CA LYS A 11 15.55 26.67 3.03
C LYS A 11 14.36 25.72 3.02
N ILE A 12 14.54 24.46 3.39
CA ILE A 12 13.45 23.47 3.47
C ILE A 12 12.48 23.84 4.59
N GLN A 13 12.99 24.21 5.76
CA GLN A 13 12.17 24.69 6.89
C GLN A 13 11.36 25.94 6.54
N ASN A 14 11.93 26.87 5.79
CA ASN A 14 11.21 28.07 5.34
C ASN A 14 10.20 27.79 4.24
N ALA A 15 10.45 26.83 3.35
CA ALA A 15 9.48 26.36 2.37
C ALA A 15 8.29 25.67 3.05
N MET A 16 8.55 24.78 4.02
CA MET A 16 7.50 24.13 4.83
C MET A 16 6.67 25.13 5.64
N LYS A 17 7.30 26.15 6.25
CA LYS A 17 6.58 27.24 6.97
C LYS A 17 5.68 28.04 6.04
N LYS A 18 6.11 28.34 4.81
CA LYS A 18 5.28 29.04 3.81
C LYS A 18 4.10 28.21 3.32
N ILE A 19 4.28 26.90 3.12
CA ILE A 19 3.21 25.96 2.75
C ILE A 19 2.22 25.82 3.91
N LEU A 20 2.70 25.70 5.16
CA LEU A 20 1.85 25.63 6.35
C LEU A 20 1.04 26.93 6.56
N PHE A 21 1.64 28.10 6.27
CA PHE A 21 0.99 29.39 6.37
C PHE A 21 -0.09 29.59 5.29
N LEU A 22 0.14 29.10 4.06
CA LEU A 22 -0.87 29.09 2.99
C LEU A 22 -2.07 28.19 3.30
N LEU A 23 -1.86 27.08 4.01
CA LEU A 23 -2.92 26.17 4.46
C LEU A 23 -3.74 26.76 5.62
N LEU A 24 -3.15 27.62 6.44
CA LEU A 24 -3.84 28.28 7.58
C LEU A 24 -4.68 29.51 7.14
N LEU A 25 -4.38 30.12 6.00
CA LEU A 25 -5.09 31.34 5.54
C LEU A 25 -6.50 31.07 4.94
N ASN A 26 -6.86 29.81 4.65
CA ASN A 26 -8.16 29.47 4.06
C ASN A 26 -9.29 29.22 5.08
N GLY A 27 -9.14 29.61 6.32
CA GLY A 27 -10.06 29.31 7.43
C GLY A 27 -11.31 30.19 7.57
N LEU A 28 -11.54 31.18 6.71
CA LEU A 28 -12.61 32.18 6.91
C LEU A 28 -13.42 32.43 5.64
N VAL A 29 -14.43 31.62 5.36
CA VAL A 29 -15.70 32.07 4.73
C VAL A 29 -16.79 31.03 4.97
N SER A 30 -17.87 31.40 5.64
CA SER A 30 -19.04 30.56 5.94
C SER A 30 -20.31 31.16 5.32
N PHE A 31 -21.04 30.39 4.52
CA PHE A 31 -22.46 30.59 4.25
C PHE A 31 -23.18 29.27 4.04
N ALA A 32 -24.41 29.14 4.54
CA ALA A 32 -25.20 27.93 4.62
C ALA A 32 -26.33 27.86 3.62
N GLN A 33 -26.64 26.67 3.10
CA GLN A 33 -27.98 26.29 2.61
C GLN A 33 -28.17 24.76 2.54
N GLU A 34 -29.43 24.32 2.63
CA GLU A 34 -29.90 22.93 2.75
C GLU A 34 -29.84 22.10 1.47
N GLN A 35 -29.62 20.77 1.59
CA GLN A 35 -29.39 19.88 0.45
C GLN A 35 -30.37 18.71 0.41
N LYS A 36 -30.89 18.39 -0.78
CA LYS A 36 -31.65 17.17 -1.11
C LYS A 36 -30.70 16.05 -1.60
N ASP A 37 -30.93 14.83 -1.11
CA ASP A 37 -30.20 13.63 -1.50
C ASP A 37 -30.37 13.31 -3.00
N THR A 38 -29.24 13.18 -3.71
CA THR A 38 -29.16 12.64 -5.06
C THR A 38 -28.34 11.38 -5.10
N LEU A 39 -28.83 10.37 -5.85
CA LEU A 39 -28.24 9.05 -6.00
C LEU A 39 -26.78 9.11 -6.47
N VAL A 40 -25.88 8.46 -5.71
CA VAL A 40 -24.45 8.36 -6.02
C VAL A 40 -24.24 7.30 -7.12
N PRO A 41 -23.51 7.61 -8.21
CA PRO A 41 -23.17 6.63 -9.23
C PRO A 41 -22.24 5.57 -8.66
N LYS A 42 -22.49 4.31 -9.03
CA LYS A 42 -21.71 3.17 -8.58
C LYS A 42 -20.39 3.09 -9.35
N ASP A 43 -19.28 3.35 -8.67
CA ASP A 43 -17.94 3.18 -9.22
C ASP A 43 -17.66 1.73 -9.62
N LEU A 44 -16.93 1.53 -10.71
CA LEU A 44 -16.45 0.22 -11.20
C LEU A 44 -15.21 -0.27 -10.45
N LYS A 45 -15.16 -0.03 -9.16
CA LYS A 45 -14.10 -0.55 -8.29
C LYS A 45 -14.41 -1.98 -7.93
N GLU A 46 -13.43 -2.85 -7.99
CA GLU A 46 -13.53 -4.12 -7.29
C GLU A 46 -13.32 -3.84 -5.81
N VAL A 47 -14.38 -3.99 -5.01
CA VAL A 47 -14.35 -3.78 -3.57
C VAL A 47 -14.63 -5.10 -2.89
N ILE A 48 -13.65 -5.61 -2.16
CA ILE A 48 -13.84 -6.76 -1.29
C ILE A 48 -14.30 -6.23 0.07
N ILE A 49 -15.56 -6.50 0.42
CA ILE A 49 -16.09 -6.13 1.74
C ILE A 49 -15.72 -7.24 2.71
N ILE A 50 -14.88 -6.89 3.68
CA ILE A 50 -14.46 -7.74 4.78
C ILE A 50 -15.49 -7.57 5.91
N GLY A 51 -15.86 -8.65 6.60
CA GLY A 51 -16.80 -8.58 7.73
C GLY A 51 -18.29 -8.75 7.42
N LYS A 52 -18.70 -8.91 6.16
CA LYS A 52 -20.06 -9.36 5.81
C LYS A 52 -20.08 -10.86 5.51
N LYS A 53 -21.12 -11.56 5.96
CA LYS A 53 -21.33 -12.98 5.55
C LYS A 53 -21.37 -13.06 4.04
N ALA A 54 -20.49 -13.88 3.45
CA ALA A 54 -20.50 -14.19 2.03
C ALA A 54 -21.86 -14.75 1.62
N LYS A 55 -22.34 -14.39 0.44
CA LYS A 55 -23.53 -15.01 -0.15
C LYS A 55 -23.21 -16.46 -0.53
N ILE A 56 -24.23 -17.32 -0.54
CA ILE A 56 -24.12 -18.79 -0.72
C ILE A 56 -23.30 -19.21 -1.97
N HIS A 57 -23.15 -18.34 -2.96
CA HIS A 57 -22.43 -18.61 -4.22
C HIS A 57 -21.07 -17.88 -4.34
N GLU A 58 -20.60 -17.21 -3.29
CA GLU A 58 -19.30 -16.56 -3.31
C GLU A 58 -18.24 -17.50 -2.70
N LYS A 59 -17.02 -17.48 -3.25
CA LYS A 59 -15.87 -18.18 -2.66
C LYS A 59 -15.72 -17.74 -1.22
N GLN A 60 -15.98 -18.63 -0.28
CA GLN A 60 -15.93 -18.32 1.15
C GLN A 60 -14.48 -18.37 1.62
N SER A 61 -14.05 -17.36 2.38
CA SER A 61 -12.85 -17.46 3.19
C SER A 61 -13.14 -18.32 4.41
N LYS A 62 -12.15 -19.04 4.87
CA LYS A 62 -12.22 -19.67 6.20
C LYS A 62 -12.31 -18.60 7.28
N SER A 63 -12.88 -18.94 8.43
CA SER A 63 -12.86 -18.09 9.60
C SER A 63 -11.43 -17.75 10.00
N LEU A 64 -11.16 -16.50 10.37
CA LEU A 64 -9.84 -16.02 10.76
C LEU A 64 -8.76 -16.16 9.64
N ALA A 65 -9.20 -16.10 8.37
CA ALA A 65 -8.33 -16.07 7.21
C ALA A 65 -7.36 -14.90 7.25
N SER A 66 -6.22 -15.03 6.57
CA SER A 66 -5.32 -13.91 6.33
C SER A 66 -5.90 -12.93 5.28
N ILE A 67 -5.34 -11.73 5.19
CA ILE A 67 -5.71 -10.77 4.15
C ILE A 67 -5.48 -11.32 2.74
N ASP A 68 -4.44 -12.12 2.56
CA ASP A 68 -4.10 -12.73 1.28
C ASP A 68 -5.22 -13.62 0.74
N GLU A 69 -5.88 -14.40 1.61
CA GLU A 69 -7.03 -15.22 1.24
C GLU A 69 -8.27 -14.41 0.84
N PHE A 70 -8.36 -13.15 1.28
CA PHE A 70 -9.39 -12.22 0.82
C PHE A 70 -9.02 -11.60 -0.52
N LEU A 71 -7.76 -11.22 -0.72
CA LEU A 71 -7.27 -10.67 -1.98
C LEU A 71 -7.32 -11.69 -3.12
N ASP A 72 -7.10 -12.98 -2.82
CA ASP A 72 -7.22 -14.11 -3.79
C ASP A 72 -8.64 -14.24 -4.41
N LYS A 73 -9.63 -13.54 -3.86
CA LYS A 73 -10.99 -13.50 -4.43
C LYS A 73 -11.15 -12.46 -5.54
N ALA A 74 -10.25 -11.49 -5.60
CA ALA A 74 -10.31 -10.44 -6.60
C ALA A 74 -9.86 -11.00 -7.96
N SER A 75 -10.61 -10.68 -9.01
CA SER A 75 -10.33 -11.20 -10.35
C SER A 75 -9.07 -10.60 -10.99
N GLN A 76 -8.57 -9.49 -10.46
CA GLN A 76 -7.43 -8.74 -10.98
C GLN A 76 -6.18 -8.91 -10.12
N VAL A 77 -6.26 -9.63 -8.99
CA VAL A 77 -5.15 -9.85 -8.07
C VAL A 77 -4.73 -11.30 -8.13
N ASP A 78 -3.45 -11.51 -8.37
CA ASP A 78 -2.77 -12.78 -8.17
C ASP A 78 -1.78 -12.66 -7.01
N LEU A 79 -1.35 -13.79 -6.45
CA LEU A 79 -0.54 -13.84 -5.24
C LEU A 79 0.70 -14.71 -5.46
N ILE A 80 1.88 -14.16 -5.22
CA ILE A 80 3.14 -14.92 -5.24
C ILE A 80 3.36 -15.50 -3.84
N LYS A 81 3.32 -16.83 -3.76
CA LYS A 81 3.43 -17.61 -2.51
C LYS A 81 4.84 -18.16 -2.36
N ARG A 82 5.65 -17.59 -1.46
CA ARG A 82 7.00 -18.07 -1.15
C ARG A 82 7.06 -18.90 0.14
N GLY A 83 6.03 -18.78 0.99
CA GLY A 83 5.89 -19.44 2.28
C GLY A 83 4.46 -19.39 2.79
N ALA A 84 4.25 -19.75 4.05
CA ALA A 84 2.94 -19.76 4.70
C ALA A 84 2.54 -18.39 5.27
N TYR A 85 3.51 -17.53 5.57
CA TYR A 85 3.32 -16.30 6.35
C TYR A 85 2.59 -15.22 5.59
N ALA A 86 3.08 -14.80 4.43
CA ALA A 86 2.53 -13.70 3.66
C ALA A 86 2.77 -13.93 2.17
N TRP A 87 1.81 -13.45 1.35
CA TRP A 87 1.88 -13.61 -0.09
C TRP A 87 1.92 -12.24 -0.75
N GLU A 88 2.83 -12.08 -1.69
CA GLU A 88 3.00 -10.83 -2.40
C GLU A 88 1.87 -10.64 -3.43
N PRO A 89 1.03 -9.59 -3.31
CA PRO A 89 -0.03 -9.33 -4.28
C PRO A 89 0.54 -8.67 -5.53
N ILE A 90 0.07 -9.14 -6.68
CA ILE A 90 0.32 -8.54 -8.00
C ILE A 90 -1.00 -8.22 -8.67
N ILE A 91 -1.07 -7.12 -9.40
CA ILE A 91 -2.27 -6.68 -10.11
C ILE A 91 -2.01 -6.79 -11.62
N ASN A 92 -2.95 -7.39 -12.36
CA ASN A 92 -2.84 -7.56 -13.80
C ASN A 92 -1.54 -8.27 -14.24
N ASN A 93 -1.04 -9.24 -13.47
CA ASN A 93 0.24 -9.92 -13.67
C ASN A 93 1.46 -8.98 -13.67
N MET A 94 1.36 -7.79 -13.10
CA MET A 94 2.47 -6.86 -12.97
C MET A 94 3.09 -6.95 -11.58
N ALA A 95 4.42 -6.99 -11.53
CA ALA A 95 5.17 -7.05 -10.28
C ALA A 95 4.84 -5.88 -9.34
N THR A 96 5.09 -6.08 -8.05
CA THR A 96 4.70 -5.14 -6.98
C THR A 96 5.31 -3.75 -7.13
N GLU A 97 6.45 -3.60 -7.80
CA GLU A 97 7.03 -2.29 -8.14
C GLU A 97 6.11 -1.44 -9.02
N ARG A 98 5.24 -2.08 -9.81
CA ARG A 98 4.28 -1.43 -10.70
C ARG A 98 2.93 -1.18 -10.06
N THR A 99 2.76 -1.62 -8.82
CA THR A 99 1.53 -1.49 -8.05
C THR A 99 1.72 -0.55 -6.86
N LEU A 100 0.62 0.06 -6.44
CA LEU A 100 0.57 0.92 -5.28
C LEU A 100 -0.25 0.23 -4.19
N ILE A 101 0.34 -0.03 -3.03
CA ILE A 101 -0.39 -0.55 -1.87
C ILE A 101 -0.41 0.53 -0.80
N THR A 102 -1.62 0.85 -0.30
CA THR A 102 -1.84 1.81 0.76
C THR A 102 -2.68 1.19 1.88
N ILE A 103 -2.50 1.70 3.09
CA ILE A 103 -3.37 1.41 4.23
C ILE A 103 -4.02 2.74 4.64
N ASP A 104 -5.35 2.87 4.49
CA ASP A 104 -6.10 4.12 4.70
C ASP A 104 -5.51 5.31 3.91
N GLY A 105 -5.08 5.09 2.68
CA GLY A 105 -4.43 6.10 1.83
C GLY A 105 -2.98 6.45 2.20
N MET A 106 -2.41 5.85 3.24
CA MET A 106 -1.02 6.06 3.64
C MET A 106 -0.08 5.26 2.75
N ARG A 107 0.95 5.91 2.20
CA ARG A 107 2.01 5.24 1.46
C ARG A 107 2.98 4.58 2.43
N ILE A 108 3.25 3.30 2.21
CA ILE A 108 4.18 2.51 2.99
C ILE A 108 5.18 1.87 2.02
N PHE A 109 6.43 1.81 2.43
CA PHE A 109 7.49 1.12 1.70
C PHE A 109 8.02 -0.01 2.57
N GLY A 110 8.12 -1.21 2.01
CA GLY A 110 8.76 -2.34 2.67
C GLY A 110 10.26 -2.12 2.87
N ALA A 111 10.85 -2.88 3.78
CA ALA A 111 12.27 -2.85 4.10
C ALA A 111 13.03 -4.09 3.55
N CYS A 112 12.33 -5.01 2.88
CA CYS A 112 12.87 -6.26 2.36
C CYS A 112 13.13 -6.17 0.86
N THR A 113 14.35 -6.43 0.42
CA THR A 113 14.73 -6.53 -0.99
C THR A 113 13.99 -7.65 -1.71
N ASP A 114 13.72 -8.76 -1.03
CA ASP A 114 13.07 -9.97 -1.55
C ASP A 114 11.55 -10.01 -1.32
N LYS A 115 10.97 -8.93 -0.74
CA LYS A 115 9.53 -8.76 -0.51
C LYS A 115 8.91 -9.90 0.31
N MET A 116 9.63 -10.38 1.31
CA MET A 116 9.19 -11.46 2.18
C MET A 116 8.09 -11.01 3.15
N ASP A 117 8.00 -9.72 3.45
CA ASP A 117 6.95 -9.08 4.24
C ASP A 117 6.24 -7.97 3.43
N PRO A 118 5.38 -8.34 2.48
CA PRO A 118 4.63 -7.36 1.69
C PRO A 118 3.74 -6.49 2.58
N ILE A 119 3.44 -5.26 2.14
CA ILE A 119 2.67 -4.26 2.92
C ILE A 119 1.34 -4.81 3.43
N THR A 120 0.73 -5.75 2.70
CA THR A 120 -0.49 -6.45 3.11
C THR A 120 -0.32 -7.26 4.39
N SER A 121 0.90 -7.67 4.72
CA SER A 121 1.17 -8.44 5.94
C SER A 121 1.03 -7.63 7.24
N TYR A 122 1.07 -6.29 7.18
CA TYR A 122 1.02 -5.43 8.37
C TYR A 122 -0.39 -5.19 8.93
N VAL A 123 -1.41 -5.77 8.32
CA VAL A 123 -2.81 -5.68 8.77
C VAL A 123 -3.41 -7.06 8.99
N GLU A 124 -4.46 -7.11 9.80
CA GLU A 124 -5.30 -8.30 9.98
C GLU A 124 -6.72 -8.05 9.47
N VAL A 125 -7.37 -9.12 9.04
CA VAL A 125 -8.74 -9.04 8.53
C VAL A 125 -9.72 -8.49 9.58
N SER A 126 -9.48 -8.75 10.87
CA SER A 126 -10.32 -8.26 11.95
C SER A 126 -10.39 -6.74 12.03
N ASN A 127 -9.33 -6.04 11.63
CA ASN A 127 -9.28 -4.58 11.67
C ASN A 127 -9.56 -3.90 10.33
N LEU A 128 -9.96 -4.67 9.29
CA LEU A 128 -10.27 -4.17 7.97
C LEU A 128 -11.78 -4.19 7.67
N SER A 129 -12.28 -3.15 7.04
CA SER A 129 -13.65 -3.07 6.49
C SER A 129 -13.72 -3.44 5.02
N GLU A 130 -12.75 -3.00 4.23
CA GLU A 130 -12.70 -3.24 2.79
C GLU A 130 -11.27 -3.19 2.24
N ALA A 131 -11.07 -3.86 1.11
CA ALA A 131 -9.94 -3.66 0.22
C ALA A 131 -10.46 -3.12 -1.11
N THR A 132 -10.02 -1.95 -1.51
CA THR A 132 -10.38 -1.35 -2.79
C THR A 132 -9.26 -1.61 -3.78
N ILE A 133 -9.59 -2.24 -4.92
CA ILE A 133 -8.64 -2.59 -5.96
C ILE A 133 -8.92 -1.75 -7.20
N HIS A 134 -7.93 -1.02 -7.66
CA HIS A 134 -7.97 -0.21 -8.86
C HIS A 134 -7.02 -0.79 -9.89
N SER A 135 -7.47 -0.98 -11.12
CA SER A 135 -6.63 -1.39 -12.23
C SER A 135 -5.92 -0.21 -12.86
N GLY A 136 -4.65 -0.40 -13.22
CA GLY A 136 -3.88 0.55 -14.00
C GLY A 136 -3.85 1.97 -13.44
N GLN A 137 -4.01 2.94 -14.31
CA GLN A 137 -3.97 4.36 -14.02
C GLN A 137 -5.01 4.81 -12.96
N GLN A 138 -6.13 4.12 -12.83
CA GLN A 138 -7.15 4.46 -11.83
C GLN A 138 -6.64 4.40 -10.39
N GLY A 139 -5.53 3.71 -10.15
CA GLY A 139 -4.86 3.63 -8.85
C GLY A 139 -4.03 4.87 -8.45
N SER A 140 -3.93 5.91 -9.28
CA SER A 140 -2.97 7.01 -9.09
C SER A 140 -3.37 8.07 -8.06
N CYS A 141 -4.44 7.88 -7.29
CA CYS A 141 -4.91 8.87 -6.31
C CYS A 141 -3.86 9.21 -5.22
N PHE A 142 -3.09 8.23 -4.77
CA PHE A 142 -2.08 8.38 -3.71
C PHE A 142 -0.64 8.21 -4.22
N GLY A 143 -0.41 8.29 -5.51
CA GLY A 143 0.90 8.17 -6.14
C GLY A 143 0.83 7.56 -7.52
N SER A 144 1.92 7.67 -8.26
CA SER A 144 1.99 7.13 -9.63
C SER A 144 2.06 5.61 -9.63
N THR A 145 1.29 4.97 -10.51
CA THR A 145 1.27 3.53 -10.73
C THR A 145 0.90 3.22 -12.17
N ILE A 146 1.35 2.09 -12.69
CA ILE A 146 0.99 1.58 -14.02
C ILE A 146 0.22 0.25 -13.94
N GLY A 147 0.42 -0.54 -12.89
CA GLY A 147 -0.28 -1.81 -12.67
C GLY A 147 -1.63 -1.66 -11.98
N GLY A 148 -1.74 -0.68 -11.11
CA GLY A 148 -2.93 -0.44 -10.30
C GLY A 148 -2.63 -0.19 -8.83
N ALA A 149 -3.67 -0.18 -8.00
CA ALA A 149 -3.54 0.05 -6.57
C ALA A 149 -4.45 -0.86 -5.74
N ILE A 150 -3.99 -1.18 -4.54
CA ILE A 150 -4.80 -1.77 -3.47
C ILE A 150 -4.81 -0.79 -2.30
N ASP A 151 -5.97 -0.30 -1.91
CA ASP A 151 -6.15 0.48 -0.68
C ASP A 151 -6.88 -0.37 0.36
N LEU A 152 -6.18 -0.69 1.45
CA LEU A 152 -6.70 -1.46 2.58
C LEU A 152 -7.28 -0.48 3.60
N LYS A 153 -8.59 -0.50 3.75
CA LYS A 153 -9.28 0.41 4.67
C LYS A 153 -9.64 -0.30 5.96
N ARG A 154 -9.19 0.28 7.06
CA ARG A 154 -9.54 -0.20 8.38
C ARG A 154 -11.00 0.10 8.72
N ASN A 155 -11.49 -0.60 9.74
CA ASN A 155 -12.79 -0.33 10.30
C ASN A 155 -12.88 1.14 10.72
N GLN A 156 -13.98 1.79 10.37
CA GLN A 156 -14.30 3.15 10.81
C GLN A 156 -15.50 3.07 11.71
N ASN A 157 -15.29 3.34 12.99
CA ASN A 157 -16.38 3.47 13.94
C ASN A 157 -17.16 4.76 13.66
N GLN A 158 -18.46 4.67 13.85
CA GLN A 158 -19.35 5.82 13.73
C GLN A 158 -19.65 6.38 15.10
N PHE A 159 -19.66 7.70 15.22
CA PHE A 159 -20.18 8.37 16.39
C PHE A 159 -21.67 8.06 16.55
N GLY A 160 -22.10 7.75 17.77
CA GLY A 160 -23.47 7.32 18.00
C GLY A 160 -23.86 7.35 19.49
N ASN A 161 -24.78 6.48 19.87
CA ASN A 161 -25.11 6.28 21.26
C ASN A 161 -23.97 5.57 21.99
N GLN A 162 -23.81 5.83 23.29
CA GLN A 162 -22.79 5.17 24.09
C GLN A 162 -22.95 3.66 24.04
N LYS A 163 -21.89 2.98 23.57
CA LYS A 163 -21.90 1.54 23.41
C LYS A 163 -20.47 0.96 23.51
N TRP A 164 -20.38 -0.15 24.22
CA TRP A 164 -19.21 -1.03 24.22
C TRP A 164 -19.51 -2.28 23.39
N ASP A 165 -18.57 -2.66 22.54
CA ASP A 165 -18.57 -3.94 21.85
C ASP A 165 -17.25 -4.67 22.12
N PHE A 166 -17.36 -5.95 22.48
CA PHE A 166 -16.22 -6.81 22.74
C PHE A 166 -16.35 -8.07 21.89
N ALA A 167 -15.27 -8.47 21.25
CA ALA A 167 -15.19 -9.74 20.55
C ALA A 167 -13.89 -10.47 20.92
N VAL A 168 -13.98 -11.78 21.08
CA VAL A 168 -12.83 -12.67 21.21
C VAL A 168 -12.96 -13.74 20.15
N ASN A 169 -11.89 -13.92 19.40
CA ASN A 169 -11.81 -14.89 18.33
C ASN A 169 -10.70 -15.87 18.63
N SER A 170 -10.93 -17.17 18.42
CA SER A 170 -9.91 -18.18 18.52
C SER A 170 -10.07 -19.21 17.42
N GLY A 171 -8.97 -19.76 16.95
CA GLY A 171 -8.95 -20.77 15.89
C GLY A 171 -7.75 -21.69 15.99
N PHE A 172 -7.89 -22.87 15.41
CA PHE A 172 -6.84 -23.84 15.29
C PHE A 172 -6.87 -24.48 13.89
N GLU A 173 -5.74 -24.46 13.22
CA GLU A 173 -5.57 -25.14 11.92
C GLU A 173 -4.70 -26.37 12.08
N THR A 174 -5.19 -27.52 11.64
CA THR A 174 -4.56 -28.81 11.92
C THR A 174 -3.30 -29.06 11.08
N ASN A 175 -3.22 -28.53 9.86
CA ASN A 175 -2.14 -28.82 8.93
C ASN A 175 -0.78 -28.35 9.46
N ASN A 176 -0.69 -27.09 9.91
CA ASN A 176 0.50 -26.46 10.46
C ASN A 176 0.38 -26.20 11.96
N ARG A 177 -0.59 -26.81 12.63
CA ARG A 177 -0.90 -26.64 14.06
C ARG A 177 -1.01 -25.16 14.47
N GLN A 178 -1.48 -24.31 13.55
CA GLN A 178 -1.56 -22.87 13.77
C GLN A 178 -2.60 -22.56 14.83
N LYS A 179 -2.18 -21.83 15.83
CA LYS A 179 -3.02 -21.26 16.89
C LYS A 179 -3.29 -19.79 16.54
N ILE A 180 -4.55 -19.40 16.59
CA ILE A 180 -5.01 -18.03 16.30
C ILE A 180 -5.81 -17.55 17.49
N ILE A 181 -5.43 -16.43 18.07
CA ILE A 181 -6.15 -15.78 19.16
C ILE A 181 -6.22 -14.29 18.87
N GLY A 182 -7.42 -13.72 18.93
CA GLY A 182 -7.64 -12.29 18.75
C GLY A 182 -8.72 -11.74 19.63
N SER A 183 -8.65 -10.44 19.90
CA SER A 183 -9.70 -9.71 20.59
C SER A 183 -9.86 -8.32 20.02
N SER A 184 -11.10 -7.84 20.01
CA SER A 184 -11.46 -6.48 19.59
C SER A 184 -12.23 -5.81 20.71
N VAL A 185 -11.93 -4.54 20.96
CA VAL A 185 -12.64 -3.68 21.92
C VAL A 185 -13.01 -2.39 21.20
N ASN A 186 -14.31 -2.13 21.12
CA ASN A 186 -14.85 -0.93 20.52
C ASN A 186 -15.66 -0.15 21.54
N TYR A 187 -15.43 1.16 21.60
CA TYR A 187 -16.27 2.09 22.35
C TYR A 187 -16.71 3.22 21.43
N THR A 188 -17.97 3.57 21.47
CA THR A 188 -18.52 4.73 20.74
C THR A 188 -19.43 5.54 21.64
N ASP A 189 -19.38 6.86 21.46
CA ASP A 189 -20.42 7.78 21.90
C ASP A 189 -20.63 8.91 20.88
N SER A 190 -21.34 9.96 21.24
CA SER A 190 -21.66 11.09 20.35
C SER A 190 -20.45 11.96 19.99
N LEU A 191 -19.39 11.96 20.81
CA LEU A 191 -18.22 12.84 20.67
C LEU A 191 -16.91 12.07 20.46
N PHE A 192 -16.85 10.82 20.90
CA PHE A 192 -15.62 10.06 20.96
C PHE A 192 -15.84 8.60 20.57
N TYR A 193 -14.86 8.00 19.91
CA TYR A 193 -14.78 6.54 19.73
C TYR A 193 -13.35 6.04 19.87
N VAL A 194 -13.23 4.79 20.28
CA VAL A 194 -11.99 4.00 20.25
C VAL A 194 -12.31 2.65 19.64
N ASP A 195 -11.42 2.20 18.76
CA ASP A 195 -11.42 0.87 18.16
C ASP A 195 -10.03 0.28 18.38
N THR A 196 -9.96 -0.92 18.94
CA THR A 196 -8.70 -1.63 19.18
C THR A 196 -8.85 -3.10 18.85
N ASP A 197 -7.88 -3.61 18.08
CA ASP A 197 -7.77 -5.02 17.71
C ASP A 197 -6.38 -5.54 18.07
N ILE A 198 -6.33 -6.76 18.58
CA ILE A 198 -5.09 -7.52 18.76
C ILE A 198 -5.28 -8.91 18.17
N MET A 199 -4.29 -9.39 17.44
CA MET A 199 -4.27 -10.72 16.85
C MET A 199 -2.91 -11.36 17.02
N PHE A 200 -2.91 -12.60 17.49
CA PHE A 200 -1.72 -13.43 17.62
C PHE A 200 -1.89 -14.71 16.78
N ARG A 201 -0.84 -15.07 16.05
CA ARG A 201 -0.74 -16.30 15.26
C ARG A 201 0.58 -17.00 15.56
N ASP A 202 0.52 -18.32 15.77
CA ASP A 202 1.69 -19.18 15.99
C ASP A 202 1.50 -20.46 15.19
N ALA A 203 2.34 -20.71 14.19
CA ALA A 203 2.25 -21.81 13.26
C ALA A 203 3.54 -22.61 13.18
N ASP A 204 3.43 -23.91 13.28
CA ASP A 204 4.51 -24.85 12.97
C ASP A 204 4.66 -25.03 11.44
N ASN A 205 5.62 -25.84 11.00
CA ASN A 205 5.75 -26.24 9.60
C ASN A 205 4.46 -26.91 9.09
N TYR A 206 4.04 -26.56 7.88
CA TYR A 206 2.88 -27.22 7.27
C TYR A 206 3.25 -28.53 6.58
N LYS A 207 2.23 -29.36 6.33
CA LYS A 207 2.36 -30.63 5.65
C LYS A 207 1.79 -30.60 4.24
N ALA A 208 2.59 -31.04 3.29
CA ALA A 208 2.18 -31.28 1.90
C ALA A 208 1.53 -32.65 1.73
N GLY A 209 1.24 -33.04 0.50
CA GLY A 209 0.71 -34.37 0.17
C GLY A 209 1.53 -35.52 0.77
N ASN A 210 0.86 -36.61 1.07
CA ASN A 210 1.45 -37.76 1.77
C ASN A 210 2.02 -37.45 3.16
N ASN A 211 1.49 -36.44 3.83
CA ASN A 211 1.88 -36.02 5.18
C ASN A 211 3.36 -35.57 5.29
N LYS A 212 3.99 -35.21 4.15
CA LYS A 212 5.38 -34.76 4.10
C LYS A 212 5.47 -33.34 4.69
N GLU A 213 6.30 -33.19 5.72
CA GLU A 213 6.57 -31.87 6.30
C GLU A 213 7.37 -30.99 5.33
N VAL A 214 6.97 -29.74 5.22
CA VAL A 214 7.69 -28.71 4.48
C VAL A 214 8.49 -27.89 5.49
N LEU A 215 9.78 -28.13 5.57
CA LEU A 215 10.68 -27.43 6.47
C LEU A 215 10.75 -25.94 6.14
N PHE A 216 11.01 -25.12 7.15
CA PHE A 216 11.09 -23.65 7.01
C PHE A 216 9.80 -23.03 6.53
N SER A 217 8.66 -23.42 7.10
CA SER A 217 7.35 -22.87 6.78
C SER A 217 6.57 -22.42 8.01
N GLN A 218 7.21 -22.46 9.18
CA GLN A 218 6.67 -21.95 10.45
C GLN A 218 6.67 -20.41 10.49
N PHE A 219 5.86 -19.81 11.37
CA PHE A 219 5.90 -18.39 11.67
C PHE A 219 5.18 -18.05 12.98
N LYS A 220 5.57 -16.89 13.57
CA LYS A 220 4.85 -16.24 14.67
C LYS A 220 4.55 -14.81 14.31
N LYS A 221 3.34 -14.35 14.62
CA LYS A 221 2.89 -12.99 14.32
C LYS A 221 2.07 -12.40 15.46
N LEU A 222 2.33 -11.15 15.79
CA LEU A 222 1.51 -10.30 16.64
C LEU A 222 1.13 -9.05 15.87
N ASN A 223 -0.16 -8.75 15.80
CA ASN A 223 -0.67 -7.51 15.23
C ASN A 223 -1.52 -6.77 16.25
N PHE A 224 -1.28 -5.49 16.41
CA PHE A 224 -2.11 -4.57 17.18
C PHE A 224 -2.54 -3.41 16.29
N SER A 225 -3.82 -3.08 16.29
CA SER A 225 -4.36 -1.91 15.60
C SER A 225 -5.23 -1.11 16.55
N GLY A 226 -5.04 0.20 16.56
CA GLY A 226 -5.85 1.13 17.36
C GLY A 226 -6.23 2.35 16.55
N THR A 227 -7.48 2.79 16.72
CA THR A 227 -7.99 4.05 16.13
C THR A 227 -8.83 4.76 17.18
N SER A 228 -8.65 6.08 17.29
CA SER A 228 -9.39 6.94 18.20
C SER A 228 -9.84 8.19 17.47
N GLY A 229 -11.14 8.50 17.54
CA GLY A 229 -11.72 9.68 16.92
C GLY A 229 -12.39 10.60 17.92
N PHE A 230 -12.21 11.91 17.72
CA PHE A 230 -12.83 12.95 18.52
C PHE A 230 -13.55 13.98 17.63
N LYS A 231 -14.80 14.26 17.95
CA LYS A 231 -15.67 15.17 17.22
C LYS A 231 -15.77 16.52 17.93
N PHE A 232 -15.09 17.54 17.41
CA PHE A 232 -15.13 18.89 17.99
C PHE A 232 -16.47 19.60 17.76
N SER A 233 -17.11 19.28 16.63
CA SER A 233 -18.42 19.82 16.26
C SER A 233 -19.11 18.83 15.33
N GLN A 234 -20.37 19.10 14.96
CA GLN A 234 -21.10 18.21 14.04
C GLN A 234 -20.42 17.96 12.72
N ASN A 235 -19.52 18.84 12.29
CA ASN A 235 -18.87 18.82 11.00
C ASN A 235 -17.34 18.81 11.05
N LYS A 236 -16.71 18.61 12.21
CA LYS A 236 -15.24 18.58 12.34
C LYS A 236 -14.83 17.46 13.27
N LEU A 237 -13.88 16.66 12.83
CA LEU A 237 -13.31 15.57 13.62
C LEU A 237 -11.79 15.47 13.48
N ILE A 238 -11.15 14.92 14.48
CA ILE A 238 -9.77 14.43 14.46
C ILE A 238 -9.81 12.92 14.72
N GLU A 239 -8.94 12.20 14.04
CA GLU A 239 -8.74 10.76 14.24
C GLU A 239 -7.23 10.49 14.30
N ALA A 240 -6.82 9.80 15.36
CA ALA A 240 -5.48 9.27 15.51
C ALA A 240 -5.50 7.75 15.32
N SER A 241 -4.46 7.20 14.71
CA SER A 241 -4.39 5.77 14.48
C SER A 241 -2.98 5.21 14.61
N LEU A 242 -2.90 3.95 15.03
CA LEU A 242 -1.67 3.19 15.19
C LEU A 242 -1.88 1.77 14.68
N ILE A 243 -0.89 1.22 13.97
CA ILE A 243 -0.71 -0.21 13.72
C ILE A 243 0.69 -0.57 14.19
N TYR A 244 0.78 -1.64 14.97
CA TYR A 244 2.03 -2.31 15.31
C TYR A 244 1.93 -3.76 14.88
N ASP A 245 2.79 -4.17 13.97
CA ASP A 245 2.88 -5.55 13.48
C ASP A 245 4.27 -6.10 13.73
N LYS A 246 4.35 -7.33 14.21
CA LYS A 246 5.62 -8.00 14.45
C LYS A 246 5.51 -9.46 14.09
N ALA A 247 6.34 -9.89 13.15
CA ALA A 247 6.53 -11.30 12.84
C ALA A 247 7.96 -11.75 13.14
N THR A 248 8.07 -12.94 13.66
CA THR A 248 9.35 -13.57 14.01
C THR A 248 9.33 -15.05 13.65
N ASP A 249 10.50 -15.65 13.52
CA ASP A 249 10.62 -17.08 13.22
C ASP A 249 9.90 -17.47 11.93
N VAL A 250 9.98 -16.62 10.89
CA VAL A 250 9.25 -16.82 9.64
C VAL A 250 10.10 -17.58 8.66
N GLY A 251 9.70 -18.80 8.35
CA GLY A 251 10.36 -19.67 7.37
C GLY A 251 9.84 -19.44 5.94
N TYR A 252 10.75 -19.50 4.98
CA TYR A 252 10.45 -19.37 3.55
C TYR A 252 11.02 -20.55 2.76
N PRO A 253 10.25 -21.64 2.57
CA PRO A 253 10.75 -22.85 1.91
C PRO A 253 11.16 -22.63 0.45
N ALA A 254 10.67 -21.57 -0.20
CA ALA A 254 11.03 -21.24 -1.57
C ALA A 254 12.26 -20.33 -1.69
N LEU A 255 12.84 -19.87 -0.58
CA LEU A 255 13.99 -18.98 -0.54
C LEU A 255 15.15 -19.59 0.27
N PRO A 256 16.39 -19.15 0.06
CA PRO A 256 17.55 -19.67 0.79
C PRO A 256 17.68 -19.11 2.21
N MET A 257 16.88 -18.14 2.58
CA MET A 257 16.92 -17.39 3.86
C MET A 257 15.55 -17.37 4.54
N ASP A 258 15.56 -17.11 5.84
CA ASP A 258 14.38 -16.97 6.68
C ASP A 258 14.30 -15.54 7.25
N VAL A 259 13.13 -15.14 7.77
CA VAL A 259 12.97 -13.84 8.41
C VAL A 259 13.01 -14.01 9.92
N SER A 260 14.05 -13.50 10.54
CA SER A 260 14.17 -13.46 11.99
C SER A 260 13.33 -12.37 12.63
N LEU A 261 13.12 -11.24 11.93
CA LEU A 261 12.27 -10.13 12.36
C LEU A 261 11.69 -9.40 11.15
N ALA A 262 10.36 -9.25 11.14
CA ALA A 262 9.64 -8.25 10.35
C ALA A 262 8.80 -7.44 11.32
N GLU A 263 9.03 -6.12 11.41
CA GLU A 263 8.39 -5.23 12.36
C GLU A 263 7.93 -3.94 11.67
N ALA A 264 6.68 -3.55 11.90
CA ALA A 264 6.09 -2.36 11.34
C ALA A 264 5.41 -1.53 12.43
N LEU A 265 5.71 -0.22 12.48
CA LEU A 265 4.97 0.75 13.25
C LEU A 265 4.41 1.80 12.27
N ILE A 266 3.09 1.92 12.19
CA ILE A 266 2.40 2.83 11.28
C ILE A 266 1.47 3.71 12.11
N THR A 267 1.65 5.02 12.02
CA THR A 267 0.88 5.99 12.80
C THR A 267 0.31 7.08 11.91
N SER A 268 -0.85 7.62 12.26
CA SER A 268 -1.41 8.76 11.54
C SER A 268 -2.28 9.66 12.40
N LEU A 269 -2.40 10.91 11.96
CA LEU A 269 -3.34 11.89 12.46
C LEU A 269 -4.13 12.46 11.27
N LYS A 270 -5.46 12.30 11.32
CA LYS A 270 -6.40 12.76 10.30
C LYS A 270 -7.26 13.88 10.86
N TYR A 271 -7.38 14.96 10.12
CA TYR A 271 -8.37 16.01 10.36
C TYR A 271 -9.38 16.00 9.21
N MET A 272 -10.66 15.95 9.55
CA MET A 272 -11.74 15.93 8.56
C MET A 272 -12.76 17.02 8.86
N VAL A 273 -13.19 17.70 7.81
CA VAL A 273 -14.23 18.73 7.83
C VAL A 273 -15.30 18.37 6.82
N ILE A 274 -16.55 18.49 7.21
CA ILE A 274 -17.71 18.49 6.32
C ILE A 274 -18.08 19.97 6.13
N PRO A 275 -17.66 20.61 5.02
CA PRO A 275 -17.91 22.02 4.81
C PRO A 275 -19.40 22.33 4.67
N LYS A 276 -19.85 23.45 5.21
CA LYS A 276 -21.21 23.96 4.95
C LYS A 276 -21.26 24.61 3.57
N SER A 277 -21.08 23.84 2.53
CA SER A 277 -20.99 24.29 1.14
C SER A 277 -21.83 23.39 0.24
N PRO A 278 -22.60 23.93 -0.70
CA PRO A 278 -23.32 23.09 -1.66
C PRO A 278 -22.38 22.40 -2.68
N LEU A 279 -21.13 22.86 -2.77
CA LEU A 279 -20.14 22.34 -3.71
C LEU A 279 -19.24 21.28 -3.08
N LEU A 280 -18.80 21.50 -1.83
CA LEU A 280 -17.84 20.62 -1.14
C LEU A 280 -18.57 19.67 -0.22
N LYS A 281 -18.28 18.38 -0.36
CA LYS A 281 -18.84 17.30 0.47
C LYS A 281 -18.00 17.02 1.71
N ASP A 282 -16.72 16.82 1.52
CA ASP A 282 -15.75 16.58 2.57
C ASP A 282 -14.36 17.10 2.22
N TRP A 283 -13.61 17.43 3.25
CA TRP A 283 -12.19 17.75 3.17
C TRP A 283 -11.46 17.00 4.26
N GLU A 284 -10.53 16.15 3.87
CA GLU A 284 -9.72 15.31 4.73
C GLU A 284 -8.24 15.63 4.54
N THR A 285 -7.54 15.88 5.64
CA THR A 285 -6.07 16.00 5.65
C THR A 285 -5.51 14.99 6.63
N LYS A 286 -4.56 14.20 6.18
CA LYS A 286 -3.87 13.19 7.01
C LYS A 286 -2.38 13.41 6.93
N VAL A 287 -1.72 13.38 8.08
CA VAL A 287 -0.28 13.22 8.23
C VAL A 287 0.01 11.85 8.81
N TYR A 288 1.09 11.21 8.36
CA TYR A 288 1.43 9.88 8.81
C TYR A 288 2.93 9.66 8.87
N PHE A 289 3.31 8.73 9.73
CA PHE A 289 4.66 8.22 9.86
C PHE A 289 4.62 6.71 9.92
N ASN A 290 5.53 6.05 9.22
CA ASN A 290 5.75 4.63 9.39
C ASN A 290 7.24 4.30 9.39
N THR A 291 7.59 3.28 10.18
CA THR A 291 8.92 2.68 10.21
C THR A 291 8.78 1.17 10.12
N ILE A 292 9.54 0.59 9.20
CA ILE A 292 9.56 -0.83 8.92
C ILE A 292 10.98 -1.33 9.13
N THR A 293 11.14 -2.41 9.88
CA THR A 293 12.40 -3.12 10.06
C THR A 293 12.23 -4.54 9.56
N HIS A 294 13.15 -4.97 8.72
CA HIS A 294 13.22 -6.34 8.23
C HIS A 294 14.61 -6.91 8.49
N ARG A 295 14.66 -8.14 8.99
CA ARG A 295 15.93 -8.88 9.15
C ARG A 295 15.75 -10.29 8.62
N MET A 296 16.53 -10.63 7.63
CA MET A 296 16.60 -11.99 7.12
C MET A 296 18.02 -12.55 7.27
N ASP A 297 18.10 -13.82 7.54
CA ASP A 297 19.33 -14.56 7.72
C ASP A 297 19.15 -16.03 7.30
N ASP A 298 20.25 -16.75 7.19
CA ASP A 298 20.28 -18.16 6.85
C ASP A 298 20.77 -19.06 8.01
N THR A 299 20.78 -18.55 9.25
CA THR A 299 21.33 -19.26 10.43
C THR A 299 20.65 -20.59 10.70
N LYS A 300 19.41 -20.77 10.28
CA LYS A 300 18.68 -22.04 10.41
C LYS A 300 18.89 -22.99 9.23
N ARG A 301 19.61 -22.58 8.19
CA ARG A 301 19.84 -23.38 6.99
C ARG A 301 21.07 -24.30 7.19
N PRO A 302 20.91 -25.62 7.03
CA PRO A 302 21.96 -26.57 7.46
C PRO A 302 23.19 -26.64 6.55
N SER A 303 23.13 -26.09 5.34
CA SER A 303 24.19 -26.28 4.35
C SER A 303 24.28 -25.08 3.42
N VAL A 304 24.81 -23.99 3.93
CA VAL A 304 25.11 -22.79 3.11
C VAL A 304 26.63 -22.61 3.07
N PRO A 305 27.20 -22.32 1.89
CA PRO A 305 28.66 -22.14 1.74
C PRO A 305 29.14 -20.83 2.37
N ILE A 306 28.29 -19.81 2.44
CA ILE A 306 28.54 -18.49 3.01
C ILE A 306 27.28 -18.09 3.77
N HIS A 307 27.43 -17.78 5.07
CA HIS A 307 26.33 -17.26 5.86
C HIS A 307 26.10 -15.77 5.60
N MET A 308 24.83 -15.37 5.57
CA MET A 308 24.44 -13.98 5.26
C MET A 308 23.45 -13.43 6.28
N ASP A 309 23.71 -12.20 6.73
CA ASP A 309 22.76 -11.36 7.45
C ASP A 309 22.36 -10.20 6.56
N MET A 310 21.05 -9.98 6.40
CA MET A 310 20.50 -8.93 5.55
C MET A 310 19.43 -8.12 6.30
N PRO A 311 19.83 -7.13 7.12
CA PRO A 311 18.90 -6.20 7.73
C PRO A 311 18.51 -5.09 6.74
N GLY A 312 17.26 -4.64 6.85
CA GLY A 312 16.74 -3.51 6.08
C GLY A 312 15.82 -2.64 6.92
N TRP A 313 15.75 -1.36 6.56
CA TRP A 313 14.93 -0.35 7.22
C TRP A 313 14.27 0.55 6.19
N SER A 314 13.04 0.91 6.48
CA SER A 314 12.29 1.90 5.70
C SER A 314 11.56 2.85 6.63
N GLU A 315 11.80 4.14 6.50
CA GLU A 315 11.14 5.18 7.27
C GLU A 315 10.41 6.11 6.32
N THR A 316 9.11 6.30 6.53
CA THR A 316 8.30 7.18 5.68
C THR A 316 7.59 8.22 6.52
N PHE A 317 7.74 9.47 6.14
CA PHE A 317 6.90 10.57 6.61
C PHE A 317 6.08 11.09 5.43
N GLY A 318 4.76 11.15 5.58
CA GLY A 318 3.91 11.57 4.48
C GLY A 318 2.67 12.35 4.92
N MET A 319 2.06 13.00 3.93
CA MET A 319 0.80 13.71 4.10
C MET A 319 -0.02 13.68 2.83
N TYR A 320 -1.34 13.74 2.98
CA TYR A 320 -2.22 14.06 1.88
C TYR A 320 -3.34 15.01 2.33
N SER A 321 -3.89 15.74 1.37
CA SER A 321 -5.09 16.57 1.56
C SER A 321 -6.04 16.33 0.41
N LYS A 322 -7.19 15.73 0.72
CA LYS A 322 -8.19 15.27 -0.24
C LYS A 322 -9.49 16.05 -0.03
N ILE A 323 -10.01 16.56 -1.11
CA ILE A 323 -11.30 17.25 -1.15
C ILE A 323 -12.22 16.50 -2.10
N THR A 324 -13.45 16.24 -1.68
CA THR A 324 -14.51 15.75 -2.57
C THR A 324 -15.64 16.76 -2.65
N GLY A 325 -16.35 16.73 -3.77
CA GLY A 325 -17.47 17.65 -3.97
C GLY A 325 -18.37 17.24 -5.12
N ASN A 326 -19.51 17.92 -5.18
CA ASN A 326 -20.52 17.67 -6.20
C ASN A 326 -20.99 19.01 -6.80
N LYS A 327 -21.15 19.05 -8.12
CA LYS A 327 -21.77 20.18 -8.82
C LYS A 327 -22.66 19.65 -9.94
N SER A 328 -23.96 19.79 -9.78
CA SER A 328 -24.94 19.20 -10.71
C SER A 328 -24.67 17.69 -10.89
N ASN A 329 -24.33 17.25 -12.09
CA ASN A 329 -24.04 15.87 -12.44
C ASN A 329 -22.54 15.51 -12.35
N HIS A 330 -21.72 16.37 -11.78
CA HIS A 330 -20.28 16.17 -11.62
C HIS A 330 -19.95 15.84 -10.17
N HIS A 331 -19.17 14.78 -9.96
CA HIS A 331 -18.64 14.36 -8.66
C HIS A 331 -17.12 14.38 -8.77
N PHE A 332 -16.50 15.36 -8.14
CA PHE A 332 -15.06 15.56 -8.26
C PHE A 332 -14.30 15.17 -6.99
N LEU A 333 -13.08 14.75 -7.19
CA LEU A 333 -12.10 14.49 -6.16
C LEU A 333 -10.79 15.19 -6.55
N ILE A 334 -10.19 15.90 -5.61
CA ILE A 334 -8.86 16.50 -5.74
C ILE A 334 -8.03 16.00 -4.57
N ASN A 335 -6.82 15.51 -4.84
CA ASN A 335 -5.89 15.07 -3.82
C ASN A 335 -4.49 15.63 -4.06
N LEU A 336 -3.91 16.25 -3.03
CA LEU A 336 -2.51 16.62 -2.96
C LEU A 336 -1.83 15.65 -2.01
N ASN A 337 -0.78 14.98 -2.44
CA ASN A 337 -0.03 14.06 -1.59
C ASN A 337 1.47 14.34 -1.68
N SER A 338 2.16 14.07 -0.59
CA SER A 338 3.60 14.20 -0.52
C SER A 338 4.14 13.22 0.50
N PHE A 339 5.29 12.62 0.20
CA PHE A 339 6.00 11.79 1.16
C PHE A 339 7.52 11.93 0.99
N TYR A 340 8.20 11.66 2.08
CA TYR A 340 9.64 11.44 2.14
C TYR A 340 9.86 10.05 2.71
N ASN A 341 10.61 9.23 1.99
CA ASN A 341 10.98 7.88 2.42
C ASN A 341 12.50 7.75 2.44
N LYS A 342 13.02 7.04 3.45
CA LYS A 342 14.40 6.60 3.56
C LYS A 342 14.40 5.07 3.51
N SER A 343 15.11 4.48 2.57
CA SER A 343 15.30 3.04 2.42
C SER A 343 16.77 2.68 2.52
N VAL A 344 17.11 1.81 3.47
CA VAL A 344 18.46 1.26 3.68
C VAL A 344 18.34 -0.24 3.79
N ALA A 345 19.19 -0.97 3.09
CA ALA A 345 19.37 -2.40 3.33
C ALA A 345 20.85 -2.77 3.19
N GLU A 346 21.27 -3.65 4.07
CA GLU A 346 22.65 -4.09 4.20
C GLU A 346 22.75 -5.58 3.96
N MET A 347 23.92 -6.04 3.59
CA MET A 347 24.27 -7.46 3.56
C MET A 347 25.66 -7.65 4.13
N THR A 348 25.79 -8.56 5.10
CA THR A 348 27.08 -9.02 5.60
C THR A 348 27.21 -10.49 5.30
N MET A 349 28.26 -10.88 4.60
CA MET A 349 28.60 -12.26 4.28
C MET A 349 29.74 -12.75 5.15
N TYR A 350 29.55 -13.92 5.74
CA TYR A 350 30.49 -14.59 6.64
C TYR A 350 31.03 -15.85 5.96
N PRO A 351 32.26 -15.82 5.41
CA PRO A 351 32.86 -17.01 4.81
C PRO A 351 33.00 -18.16 5.81
N SER A 352 32.84 -19.40 5.36
CA SER A 352 33.06 -20.57 6.18
C SER A 352 34.55 -20.81 6.49
N ASN A 353 35.46 -20.20 5.71
CA ASN A 353 36.89 -20.26 5.96
C ASN A 353 37.27 -19.17 6.99
N PRO A 354 37.83 -19.55 8.17
CA PRO A 354 38.17 -18.57 9.22
C PRO A 354 39.30 -17.59 8.84
N ASP A 355 40.06 -17.90 7.78
CA ASP A 355 41.13 -17.03 7.28
C ASP A 355 40.60 -15.93 6.33
N GLU A 356 39.35 -15.96 5.96
CA GLU A 356 38.70 -14.97 5.11
C GLU A 356 37.93 -13.95 5.95
N ASN A 357 38.03 -12.67 5.59
CA ASN A 357 37.29 -11.61 6.24
C ASN A 357 35.83 -11.59 5.81
N SER A 358 34.92 -11.20 6.72
CA SER A 358 33.55 -10.89 6.38
C SER A 358 33.48 -9.75 5.36
N MET A 359 32.54 -9.84 4.44
CA MET A 359 32.29 -8.82 3.42
C MET A 359 30.98 -8.07 3.74
N PHE A 360 31.05 -6.76 3.70
CA PHE A 360 29.90 -5.87 3.92
C PHE A 360 29.59 -5.10 2.66
N MET A 361 28.28 -4.95 2.36
CA MET A 361 27.79 -4.08 1.31
C MET A 361 26.40 -3.53 1.62
N TYR A 362 26.05 -2.41 0.99
CA TYR A 362 24.65 -1.97 0.93
C TYR A 362 23.94 -2.66 -0.23
N THR A 363 22.81 -3.32 0.04
CA THR A 363 21.88 -3.78 -1.00
C THR A 363 20.92 -2.67 -1.41
N TRP A 364 20.61 -1.72 -0.50
CA TRP A 364 20.01 -0.40 -0.78
C TRP A 364 20.85 0.70 -0.12
N PRO A 365 21.52 1.56 -0.89
CA PRO A 365 22.56 2.43 -0.39
C PRO A 365 22.03 3.75 0.21
N ASP A 366 21.21 3.70 1.25
CA ASP A 366 20.54 4.86 1.89
C ASP A 366 19.85 5.75 0.84
N VAL A 367 18.92 5.17 0.11
CA VAL A 367 18.15 5.89 -0.92
C VAL A 367 17.03 6.68 -0.27
N ARG A 368 17.02 7.98 -0.50
CA ARG A 368 16.00 8.91 0.00
C ARG A 368 15.11 9.33 -1.13
N THR A 369 13.82 9.02 -1.01
CA THR A 369 12.82 9.34 -2.02
C THR A 369 11.94 10.47 -1.53
N PHE A 370 11.86 11.55 -2.29
CA PHE A 370 10.88 12.61 -2.08
C PHE A 370 9.89 12.64 -3.23
N TYR A 371 8.61 12.57 -2.91
CA TYR A 371 7.52 12.65 -3.87
C TYR A 371 6.54 13.76 -3.48
N THR A 372 6.07 14.50 -4.46
CA THR A 372 4.91 15.37 -4.32
C THR A 372 4.04 15.25 -5.57
N GLY A 373 2.73 15.11 -5.39
CA GLY A 373 1.82 14.86 -6.49
C GLY A 373 0.45 15.52 -6.30
N PHE A 374 -0.14 15.83 -7.43
CA PHE A 374 -1.50 16.31 -7.59
C PHE A 374 -2.31 15.27 -8.34
N PHE A 375 -3.51 14.98 -7.86
CA PHE A 375 -4.49 14.13 -8.53
C PHE A 375 -5.83 14.86 -8.59
N ALA A 376 -6.49 14.80 -9.74
CA ALA A 376 -7.87 15.26 -9.92
C ALA A 376 -8.68 14.21 -10.68
N GLU A 377 -9.89 14.00 -10.25
CA GLU A 377 -10.85 13.08 -10.88
C GLU A 377 -12.22 13.78 -10.94
N ASP A 378 -12.91 13.67 -12.06
CA ASP A 378 -14.30 14.04 -12.21
C ASP A 378 -15.12 12.88 -12.76
N ASN A 379 -16.18 12.54 -12.07
CA ASN A 379 -17.15 11.55 -12.51
C ASN A 379 -18.42 12.29 -12.96
N TRP A 380 -18.58 12.42 -14.27
CA TRP A 380 -19.71 13.05 -14.91
C TRP A 380 -20.83 12.05 -15.16
N VAL A 381 -21.92 12.20 -14.46
CA VAL A 381 -23.12 11.37 -14.55
C VAL A 381 -24.05 11.91 -15.62
N PHE A 382 -24.15 11.24 -16.75
CA PHE A 382 -25.06 11.67 -17.84
C PHE A 382 -26.53 11.45 -17.47
N ASN A 383 -26.81 10.28 -16.87
CA ASN A 383 -28.12 9.87 -16.39
C ASN A 383 -27.98 8.73 -15.38
N CYS A 384 -29.10 8.19 -14.85
CA CYS A 384 -29.08 7.09 -13.87
C CYS A 384 -28.45 5.77 -14.36
N HIS A 385 -28.05 5.70 -15.62
CA HIS A 385 -27.51 4.47 -16.24
C HIS A 385 -26.09 4.62 -16.76
N SER A 386 -25.62 5.83 -17.02
CA SER A 386 -24.33 6.05 -17.67
C SER A 386 -23.56 7.21 -17.10
N GLY A 387 -22.25 7.09 -17.09
CA GLY A 387 -21.30 8.10 -16.63
C GLY A 387 -19.95 7.97 -17.30
N LEU A 388 -19.20 9.05 -17.22
CA LEU A 388 -17.84 9.19 -17.71
C LEU A 388 -16.95 9.68 -16.57
N LYS A 389 -15.88 8.94 -16.28
CA LYS A 389 -14.88 9.34 -15.32
C LYS A 389 -13.61 9.77 -16.03
N LEU A 390 -13.14 10.97 -15.71
CA LEU A 390 -11.87 11.53 -16.16
C LEU A 390 -10.95 11.67 -14.96
N SER A 391 -9.67 11.33 -15.12
CA SER A 391 -8.66 11.47 -14.09
C SER A 391 -7.35 11.99 -14.65
N LEU A 392 -6.65 12.79 -13.86
CA LEU A 392 -5.34 13.38 -14.18
C LEU A 392 -4.46 13.30 -12.94
N SER A 393 -3.19 12.91 -13.12
CA SER A 393 -2.17 12.99 -12.07
C SER A 393 -0.89 13.60 -12.61
N LEU A 394 -0.26 14.43 -11.79
CA LEU A 394 1.08 15.01 -12.03
C LEU A 394 1.89 14.86 -10.75
N GLY A 395 3.12 14.34 -10.85
CA GLY A 395 3.97 14.15 -9.69
C GLY A 395 5.44 14.43 -10.00
N SER A 396 6.14 14.98 -9.02
CA SER A 396 7.61 15.07 -9.00
C SER A 396 8.16 14.01 -8.06
N HIS A 397 9.10 13.22 -8.54
CA HIS A 397 9.73 12.12 -7.82
C HIS A 397 11.24 12.28 -7.86
N THR A 398 11.87 12.43 -6.70
CA THR A 398 13.31 12.61 -6.56
C THR A 398 13.88 11.49 -5.71
N ASN A 399 14.88 10.80 -6.23
CA ASN A 399 15.73 9.88 -5.47
C ASN A 399 17.08 10.56 -5.18
N ASP A 400 17.65 10.30 -4.02
CA ASP A 400 18.95 10.78 -3.58
C ASP A 400 19.68 9.64 -2.85
N VAL A 401 20.86 9.25 -3.34
CA VAL A 401 21.74 8.27 -2.67
C VAL A 401 22.57 9.01 -1.64
N ALA A 402 22.22 8.87 -0.38
CA ALA A 402 22.80 9.65 0.71
C ALA A 402 24.09 9.05 1.31
N SER A 403 24.34 7.77 1.05
CA SER A 403 25.57 7.10 1.46
C SER A 403 26.70 7.35 0.46
N ASP A 404 27.78 7.97 0.88
CA ASP A 404 28.98 8.15 0.04
C ASP A 404 29.55 6.79 -0.40
N PHE A 405 29.61 5.80 0.50
CA PHE A 405 30.08 4.45 0.19
C PHE A 405 29.17 3.76 -0.82
N GLY A 406 27.86 3.87 -0.64
CA GLY A 406 26.90 3.30 -1.57
C GLY A 406 26.91 3.95 -2.95
N LEU A 407 27.07 5.28 -2.99
CA LEU A 407 27.23 6.03 -4.24
C LEU A 407 28.48 5.59 -4.99
N GLN A 408 29.63 5.51 -4.32
CA GLN A 408 30.89 5.07 -4.91
C GLN A 408 30.80 3.63 -5.44
N SER A 409 30.10 2.74 -4.71
CA SER A 409 29.89 1.36 -5.15
C SER A 409 29.10 1.29 -6.47
N LEU A 410 28.05 2.08 -6.61
CA LEU A 410 27.28 2.17 -7.86
C LEU A 410 28.08 2.85 -8.98
N GLN A 411 28.92 3.84 -8.66
CA GLN A 411 29.76 4.54 -9.65
C GLN A 411 30.86 3.66 -10.26
N ILE A 412 31.17 2.50 -9.66
CA ILE A 412 32.02 1.48 -10.32
C ILE A 412 31.41 1.03 -11.64
N PHE A 413 30.08 0.91 -11.69
CA PHE A 413 29.32 0.46 -12.86
C PHE A 413 28.73 1.62 -13.68
N TYR A 414 28.49 2.76 -13.06
CA TYR A 414 27.90 3.95 -13.65
C TYR A 414 28.68 5.21 -13.24
N PRO A 415 29.91 5.42 -13.80
CA PRO A 415 30.80 6.49 -13.38
C PRO A 415 30.20 7.91 -13.44
N GLU A 416 29.31 8.15 -14.41
CA GLU A 416 28.65 9.45 -14.63
C GLU A 416 27.39 9.66 -13.79
N MET A 417 27.06 8.71 -12.87
CA MET A 417 25.85 8.87 -12.08
C MET A 417 25.98 9.98 -11.04
N GLU A 418 24.96 10.82 -10.97
CA GLU A 418 24.78 11.79 -9.90
C GLU A 418 24.05 11.16 -8.70
N ALA A 419 24.32 11.64 -7.49
CA ALA A 419 23.66 11.17 -6.28
C ALA A 419 22.14 11.39 -6.34
N GLN A 420 21.69 12.45 -7.01
CA GLN A 420 20.30 12.86 -7.05
C GLN A 420 19.72 12.79 -8.47
N LYS A 421 18.52 12.24 -8.59
CA LYS A 421 17.76 12.22 -9.85
C LYS A 421 16.29 12.57 -9.62
N THR A 422 15.83 13.59 -10.33
CA THR A 422 14.41 14.02 -10.31
C THR A 422 13.70 13.63 -11.60
N ARG A 423 12.46 13.14 -11.46
CA ARG A 423 11.59 12.70 -12.55
C ARG A 423 10.22 13.34 -12.43
N LEU A 424 9.64 13.73 -13.57
CA LEU A 424 8.23 14.14 -13.67
C LEU A 424 7.40 12.92 -14.09
N LEU A 425 6.33 12.66 -13.36
CA LEU A 425 5.42 11.54 -13.60
C LEU A 425 4.05 12.09 -13.98
N LYS A 426 3.43 11.48 -14.98
CA LYS A 426 2.16 11.94 -15.54
C LYS A 426 1.21 10.75 -15.67
N SER A 427 -0.07 10.97 -15.40
CA SER A 427 -1.10 10.02 -15.81
C SER A 427 -2.39 10.73 -16.21
N ILE A 428 -3.11 10.14 -17.14
CA ILE A 428 -4.43 10.56 -17.58
C ILE A 428 -5.27 9.33 -17.86
N GLY A 429 -6.54 9.35 -17.48
CA GLY A 429 -7.47 8.25 -17.70
C GLY A 429 -8.87 8.70 -18.04
N LEU A 430 -9.54 7.86 -18.81
CA LEU A 430 -10.91 8.00 -19.20
C LEU A 430 -11.62 6.65 -19.01
N ASN A 431 -12.78 6.64 -18.32
CA ASN A 431 -13.57 5.44 -18.10
C ASN A 431 -15.06 5.75 -18.31
N TYR A 432 -15.66 5.09 -19.26
CA TYR A 432 -17.09 5.13 -19.51
C TYR A 432 -17.76 3.87 -18.92
N ASN A 433 -18.90 4.03 -18.30
CA ASN A 433 -19.71 2.94 -17.78
C ASN A 433 -21.21 3.10 -18.11
N TYR A 434 -21.85 1.97 -18.28
CA TYR A 434 -23.30 1.86 -18.49
C TYR A 434 -23.86 0.68 -17.70
N ASN A 435 -24.99 0.91 -17.01
CA ASN A 435 -25.70 -0.15 -16.27
C ASN A 435 -27.21 0.07 -16.37
N LYS A 436 -27.92 -0.84 -17.04
CA LYS A 436 -29.39 -0.80 -17.16
C LYS A 436 -29.96 -2.20 -17.35
N ASN A 437 -31.05 -2.49 -16.63
CA ASN A 437 -31.83 -3.75 -16.80
C ASN A 437 -30.97 -5.03 -16.68
N GLY A 438 -29.96 -5.01 -15.80
CA GLY A 438 -29.05 -6.14 -15.61
C GLY A 438 -27.85 -6.17 -16.58
N TRP A 439 -27.85 -5.35 -17.62
CA TRP A 439 -26.71 -5.17 -18.51
C TRP A 439 -25.71 -4.18 -17.92
N GLU A 440 -24.45 -4.58 -17.87
CA GLU A 440 -23.33 -3.73 -17.50
C GLU A 440 -22.30 -3.78 -18.62
N TYR A 441 -21.82 -2.63 -19.07
CA TYR A 441 -20.66 -2.57 -19.95
C TYR A 441 -19.87 -1.27 -19.74
N GLY A 442 -18.60 -1.32 -20.03
CA GLY A 442 -17.74 -0.15 -19.96
C GLY A 442 -16.47 -0.31 -20.75
N PHE A 443 -15.89 0.83 -20.99
CA PHE A 443 -14.65 1.01 -21.69
C PHE A 443 -13.77 1.98 -20.91
N GLY A 444 -12.51 1.62 -20.70
CA GLY A 444 -11.50 2.49 -20.10
C GLY A 444 -10.27 2.56 -20.96
N THR A 445 -9.62 3.71 -20.97
CA THR A 445 -8.28 3.88 -21.54
C THR A 445 -7.50 4.88 -20.70
N GLY A 446 -6.17 4.71 -20.66
CA GLY A 446 -5.32 5.58 -19.89
C GLY A 446 -3.87 5.53 -20.32
N TYR A 447 -3.16 6.55 -19.89
CA TYR A 447 -1.71 6.64 -19.94
C TYR A 447 -1.18 6.90 -18.54
N SER A 448 -0.12 6.22 -18.15
CA SER A 448 0.53 6.44 -16.85
C SER A 448 2.04 6.21 -16.92
N GLU A 449 2.75 6.90 -16.04
CA GLU A 449 4.19 6.75 -15.86
C GLU A 449 4.50 6.38 -14.42
N ARG A 450 5.56 5.60 -14.20
CA ARG A 450 6.16 5.37 -12.89
C ARG A 450 7.67 5.57 -12.93
N ALA A 451 8.23 5.97 -11.80
CA ALA A 451 9.67 5.94 -11.60
C ALA A 451 10.14 4.50 -11.31
N PRO A 452 11.39 4.16 -11.60
CA PRO A 452 12.02 2.94 -11.10
C PRO A 452 11.95 2.88 -9.57
N SER A 453 11.77 1.68 -9.03
CA SER A 453 11.88 1.43 -7.58
C SER A 453 13.31 1.59 -7.08
N VAL A 454 13.49 1.59 -5.75
CA VAL A 454 14.84 1.60 -5.14
C VAL A 454 15.67 0.41 -5.65
N SER A 455 15.10 -0.78 -5.70
CA SER A 455 15.79 -1.98 -6.21
C SER A 455 16.18 -1.85 -7.69
N GLU A 456 15.26 -1.37 -8.54
CA GLU A 456 15.51 -1.25 -9.97
C GLU A 456 16.54 -0.17 -10.31
N GLY A 457 16.53 0.94 -9.57
CA GLY A 457 17.42 2.08 -9.83
C GLY A 457 18.74 2.04 -9.07
N TYR A 458 18.77 1.46 -7.88
CA TYR A 458 19.87 1.61 -6.93
C TYR A 458 20.23 0.33 -6.17
N GLY A 459 19.52 -0.78 -6.43
CA GLY A 459 19.81 -2.07 -5.80
C GLY A 459 21.21 -2.56 -6.13
N PHE A 460 21.87 -3.21 -5.19
CA PHE A 460 23.24 -3.68 -5.38
C PHE A 460 23.35 -5.14 -4.93
N TYR A 461 23.79 -6.02 -5.83
CA TYR A 461 23.87 -7.48 -5.61
C TYR A 461 22.57 -8.10 -5.10
N LEU A 462 21.46 -7.81 -5.79
CA LEU A 462 20.16 -8.42 -5.50
C LEU A 462 20.10 -9.80 -6.16
N PHE A 463 20.18 -10.85 -5.37
CA PHE A 463 20.12 -12.23 -5.87
C PHE A 463 18.71 -12.60 -6.34
N ASN A 464 18.60 -13.14 -7.55
CA ASN A 464 17.37 -13.71 -8.06
C ASN A 464 17.45 -15.24 -8.11
N SER A 465 16.70 -15.91 -7.24
CA SER A 465 16.70 -17.37 -7.14
C SER A 465 16.17 -18.09 -8.39
N SER A 466 15.43 -17.42 -9.26
CA SER A 466 14.85 -18.03 -10.47
C SER A 466 15.88 -18.25 -11.57
N ASP A 467 16.82 -17.34 -11.75
CA ASP A 467 17.86 -17.40 -12.78
C ASP A 467 19.29 -17.53 -12.22
N ARG A 468 19.44 -17.37 -10.90
CA ARG A 468 20.69 -17.48 -10.14
C ARG A 468 21.73 -16.40 -10.48
N PHE A 469 21.25 -15.21 -10.87
CA PHE A 469 22.11 -14.05 -11.08
C PHE A 469 21.94 -13.02 -9.97
N ASP A 470 23.02 -12.27 -9.73
CA ASP A 470 22.98 -11.05 -8.92
C ASP A 470 22.73 -9.85 -9.81
N TYR A 471 21.81 -8.99 -9.40
CA TYR A 471 21.40 -7.82 -10.15
C TYR A 471 21.93 -6.54 -9.54
N ILE A 472 22.36 -5.63 -10.37
CA ILE A 472 22.72 -4.26 -10.02
C ILE A 472 21.70 -3.33 -10.64
N GLY A 473 21.11 -2.47 -9.82
CA GLY A 473 20.15 -1.46 -10.26
C GLY A 473 20.79 -0.49 -11.25
N ASN A 474 19.96 0.02 -12.16
CA ASN A 474 20.42 0.98 -13.17
C ASN A 474 19.83 2.37 -12.89
N PRO A 475 20.62 3.34 -12.38
CA PRO A 475 20.15 4.69 -12.10
C PRO A 475 19.73 5.46 -13.37
N ASN A 476 20.19 5.00 -14.55
CA ASN A 476 19.87 5.63 -15.83
C ASN A 476 18.54 5.17 -16.44
N LEU A 477 17.82 4.24 -15.79
CA LEU A 477 16.48 3.84 -16.23
C LEU A 477 15.57 5.07 -16.42
N LYS A 478 14.80 5.04 -17.49
CA LYS A 478 13.74 6.03 -17.75
C LYS A 478 12.50 5.71 -16.90
N ASN A 479 11.54 6.63 -16.90
CA ASN A 479 10.20 6.29 -16.38
C ASN A 479 9.60 5.19 -17.25
N GLU A 480 9.08 4.14 -16.66
CA GLU A 480 8.21 3.22 -17.39
C GLU A 480 6.90 3.93 -17.75
N LYS A 481 6.40 3.66 -18.94
CA LYS A 481 5.20 4.26 -19.51
C LYS A 481 4.23 3.15 -19.88
N SER A 482 2.98 3.29 -19.50
CA SER A 482 1.93 2.34 -19.85
C SER A 482 0.80 3.04 -20.57
N ILE A 483 0.36 2.46 -21.70
CA ILE A 483 -0.93 2.73 -22.31
C ILE A 483 -1.81 1.54 -21.99
N GLU A 484 -2.96 1.79 -21.38
CA GLU A 484 -3.92 0.75 -21.03
C GLU A 484 -5.24 0.92 -21.78
N THR A 485 -5.90 -0.20 -22.03
CA THR A 485 -7.28 -0.25 -22.52
C THR A 485 -8.01 -1.38 -21.83
N ASN A 486 -9.14 -1.06 -21.22
CA ASN A 486 -9.96 -2.00 -20.46
C ASN A 486 -11.36 -2.05 -21.06
N VAL A 487 -11.90 -3.23 -21.23
CA VAL A 487 -13.30 -3.44 -21.61
C VAL A 487 -13.95 -4.43 -20.66
N PHE A 488 -15.16 -4.18 -20.29
CA PHE A 488 -15.95 -5.16 -19.57
C PHE A 488 -17.38 -5.18 -20.10
N PHE A 489 -17.99 -6.33 -19.98
CA PHE A 489 -19.37 -6.60 -20.34
C PHE A 489 -19.95 -7.59 -19.34
N GLY A 490 -21.12 -7.31 -18.81
CA GLY A 490 -21.81 -8.18 -17.87
C GLY A 490 -23.30 -8.21 -18.10
N TYR A 491 -23.91 -9.31 -17.70
CA TYR A 491 -25.34 -9.46 -17.62
C TYR A 491 -25.73 -10.18 -16.34
N LYS A 492 -26.57 -9.56 -15.53
CA LYS A 492 -27.05 -10.12 -14.27
C LYS A 492 -28.57 -10.10 -14.23
N LYS A 493 -29.18 -11.26 -14.11
CA LYS A 493 -30.60 -11.43 -13.92
C LYS A 493 -30.82 -12.60 -12.96
N SER A 494 -31.71 -12.48 -12.01
CA SER A 494 -32.04 -13.42 -10.92
C SER A 494 -31.09 -14.62 -10.74
N ASN A 495 -31.06 -15.57 -11.67
CA ASN A 495 -30.31 -16.83 -11.62
C ASN A 495 -29.07 -16.85 -12.54
N TYR A 496 -28.85 -15.81 -13.33
CA TYR A 496 -27.74 -15.72 -14.27
C TYR A 496 -26.86 -14.54 -13.93
N ASN A 497 -25.55 -14.78 -13.83
CA ASN A 497 -24.55 -13.75 -13.69
C ASN A 497 -23.39 -14.08 -14.65
N PHE A 498 -23.28 -13.30 -15.70
CA PHE A 498 -22.22 -13.41 -16.69
C PHE A 498 -21.38 -12.13 -16.62
N LYS A 499 -20.06 -12.25 -16.54
CA LYS A 499 -19.13 -11.13 -16.59
C LYS A 499 -17.95 -11.51 -17.48
N PHE A 500 -17.65 -10.67 -18.44
CA PHE A 500 -16.44 -10.71 -19.26
C PHE A 500 -15.67 -9.43 -19.02
N SER A 501 -14.37 -9.54 -18.79
CA SER A 501 -13.46 -8.40 -18.69
C SER A 501 -12.15 -8.71 -19.40
N SER A 502 -11.60 -7.71 -20.08
CA SER A 502 -10.31 -7.80 -20.76
C SER A 502 -9.55 -6.52 -20.55
N SER A 503 -8.26 -6.64 -20.25
CA SER A 503 -7.34 -5.53 -20.07
C SER A 503 -6.16 -5.73 -20.99
N PHE A 504 -5.75 -4.67 -21.68
CA PHE A 504 -4.57 -4.64 -22.53
C PHE A 504 -3.65 -3.53 -22.05
N PHE A 505 -2.37 -3.86 -21.88
CA PHE A 505 -1.33 -2.93 -21.46
C PHE A 505 -0.19 -2.97 -22.46
N ARG A 506 0.22 -1.78 -22.94
CA ARG A 506 1.45 -1.60 -23.70
C ARG A 506 2.42 -0.81 -22.85
N ILE A 507 3.46 -1.48 -22.38
CA ILE A 507 4.50 -0.89 -21.51
C ILE A 507 5.72 -0.57 -22.38
N ALA A 508 6.26 0.63 -22.23
CA ALA A 508 7.49 1.09 -22.84
C ALA A 508 8.51 1.50 -21.76
N ASP A 509 9.79 1.48 -22.15
CA ASP A 509 10.93 1.75 -21.26
C ASP A 509 10.98 0.77 -20.05
N TYR A 510 10.59 -0.50 -20.34
CA TYR A 510 10.53 -1.61 -19.37
C TYR A 510 11.93 -2.15 -19.07
#